data_be5ea83c9ebee1af20529528cc90cf94
#
_entry.id   be5ea83c9ebee1af20529528cc90cf94
#
_cell.length_a   1.000
_cell.length_b   1.000
_cell.length_c   1.000
_cell.angle_alpha   90.00
_cell.angle_beta   90.00
_cell.angle_gamma   90.00
#
_symmetry.space_group_name_H-M   'P 1'
#
loop_
_entity.id
_entity.type
_entity.pdbx_description
1 polymer ?
#
loop_
_entity_poly.entity_id
_entity_poly.type
_entity_poly.pdbx_seq_one_letter_code
_entity_poly.pdbx_strand_id
1 'polypeptide(L)'
;MTLAIFLNVIGLCLGFVSAIFFAIGALTMTPAKIQKVAATYWDANQHWGDSIADQRADYIVGALLLLLAFLSQLLATLVPSTFEPSPLQPFGCAIAEIAAALSLLLVCSVLLRNGIAKSTKSQVRQIQAAVIAEQEAEIAKRSSS
;
A
#
# COMPACT_ATOMS: atom_id res chain seq x y z
N MET A 1 25.10 -16.94 -9.47
CA MET A 1 24.29 -15.71 -9.66
C MET A 1 25.08 -14.54 -9.09
N THR A 2 25.33 -13.48 -9.84
CA THR A 2 26.04 -12.32 -9.30
C THR A 2 25.13 -11.53 -8.37
N LEU A 3 25.70 -10.82 -7.39
CA LEU A 3 24.94 -9.97 -6.47
C LEU A 3 24.10 -8.93 -7.24
N ALA A 4 24.63 -8.38 -8.33
CA ALA A 4 23.92 -7.43 -9.19
C ALA A 4 22.69 -8.06 -9.84
N ILE A 5 22.76 -9.28 -10.36
CA ILE A 5 21.62 -10.01 -10.92
C ILE A 5 20.57 -10.27 -9.82
N PHE A 6 20.99 -10.68 -8.63
CA PHE A 6 20.11 -10.94 -7.51
C PHE A 6 19.32 -9.66 -7.10
N LEU A 7 20.01 -8.54 -6.95
CA LEU A 7 19.38 -7.25 -6.62
C LEU A 7 18.41 -6.78 -7.72
N ASN A 8 18.74 -6.97 -9.00
CA ASN A 8 17.84 -6.66 -10.10
C ASN A 8 16.57 -7.51 -10.07
N VAL A 9 16.70 -8.82 -9.82
CA VAL A 9 15.54 -9.71 -9.70
C VAL A 9 14.65 -9.31 -8.53
N ILE A 10 15.23 -9.01 -7.36
CA ILE A 10 14.47 -8.48 -6.22
C ILE A 10 13.75 -7.18 -6.60
N GLY A 11 14.43 -6.25 -7.24
CA GLY A 11 13.83 -5.00 -7.69
C GLY A 11 12.65 -5.19 -8.63
N LEU A 12 12.76 -6.12 -9.58
CA LEU A 12 11.65 -6.47 -10.47
C LEU A 12 10.48 -7.08 -9.72
N CYS A 13 10.73 -7.98 -8.76
CA CYS A 13 9.71 -8.58 -7.91
C CYS A 13 8.96 -7.54 -7.08
N LEU A 14 9.70 -6.63 -6.43
CA LEU A 14 9.14 -5.51 -5.67
C LEU A 14 8.30 -4.60 -6.56
N GLY A 15 8.78 -4.26 -7.76
CA GLY A 15 8.06 -3.45 -8.73
C GLY A 15 6.76 -4.11 -9.19
N PHE A 16 6.78 -5.42 -9.44
CA PHE A 16 5.59 -6.18 -9.84
C PHE A 16 4.53 -6.18 -8.71
N VAL A 17 4.93 -6.47 -7.47
CA VAL A 17 4.02 -6.42 -6.32
C VAL A 17 3.48 -5.01 -6.10
N SER A 18 4.32 -3.98 -6.24
CA SER A 18 3.89 -2.58 -6.20
C SER A 18 2.78 -2.28 -7.21
N ALA A 19 2.96 -2.72 -8.45
CA ALA A 19 1.96 -2.51 -9.51
C ALA A 19 0.60 -3.17 -9.17
N ILE A 20 0.62 -4.34 -8.51
CA ILE A 20 -0.61 -5.00 -8.02
C ILE A 20 -1.32 -4.11 -6.99
N PHE A 21 -0.60 -3.56 -6.01
CA PHE A 21 -1.21 -2.68 -5.00
C PHE A 21 -1.77 -1.40 -5.61
N PHE A 22 -1.08 -0.77 -6.57
CA PHE A 22 -1.62 0.38 -7.29
C PHE A 22 -2.87 0.02 -8.09
N ALA A 23 -2.87 -1.14 -8.77
CA ALA A 23 -4.04 -1.60 -9.52
C ALA A 23 -5.24 -1.87 -8.59
N ILE A 24 -5.02 -2.53 -7.45
CA ILE A 24 -6.07 -2.76 -6.44
C ILE A 24 -6.61 -1.41 -5.93
N GLY A 25 -5.73 -0.47 -5.54
CA GLY A 25 -6.11 0.85 -5.08
C GLY A 25 -6.94 1.62 -6.11
N ALA A 26 -6.59 1.54 -7.38
CA ALA A 26 -7.33 2.16 -8.47
C ALA A 26 -8.68 1.48 -8.73
N LEU A 27 -8.72 0.13 -8.75
CA LEU A 27 -9.92 -0.65 -9.05
C LEU A 27 -10.94 -0.66 -7.91
N THR A 28 -10.53 -0.38 -6.68
CA THR A 28 -11.46 -0.30 -5.53
C THR A 28 -12.42 0.89 -5.62
N MET A 29 -12.09 1.92 -6.40
CA MET A 29 -12.99 3.02 -6.74
C MET A 29 -13.90 2.65 -7.93
N THR A 30 -14.85 1.76 -7.70
CA THR A 30 -15.87 1.44 -8.70
C THR A 30 -16.81 2.62 -8.94
N PRO A 31 -17.40 2.78 -10.17
CA PRO A 31 -18.39 3.83 -10.46
C PRO A 31 -19.54 3.90 -9.45
N ALA A 32 -20.00 2.73 -8.98
CA ALA A 32 -21.05 2.64 -7.96
C ALA A 32 -20.60 3.20 -6.59
N LYS A 33 -19.33 3.02 -6.21
CA LYS A 33 -18.77 3.65 -5.01
C LYS A 33 -18.62 5.15 -5.18
N ILE A 34 -18.15 5.60 -6.35
CA ILE A 34 -18.01 7.01 -6.68
C ILE A 34 -19.39 7.70 -6.60
N GLN A 35 -20.43 7.07 -7.14
CA GLN A 35 -21.79 7.60 -7.09
C GLN A 35 -22.33 7.67 -5.65
N LYS A 36 -22.09 6.65 -4.82
CA LYS A 36 -22.45 6.69 -3.39
C LYS A 36 -21.71 7.80 -2.64
N VAL A 37 -20.47 8.05 -2.97
CA VAL A 37 -19.64 9.11 -2.42
C VAL A 37 -20.19 10.48 -2.84
N ALA A 38 -20.54 10.66 -4.11
CA ALA A 38 -21.07 11.91 -4.65
C ALA A 38 -22.48 12.21 -4.16
N ALA A 39 -23.33 11.19 -3.96
CA ALA A 39 -24.72 11.37 -3.51
C ALA A 39 -24.84 11.74 -2.02
N THR A 40 -23.80 11.57 -1.23
CA THR A 40 -23.85 11.75 0.24
C THR A 40 -23.21 13.06 0.69
N TYR A 41 -23.49 14.15 -0.02
CA TYR A 41 -22.94 15.48 0.30
C TYR A 41 -23.45 16.06 1.63
N TRP A 42 -24.49 15.49 2.22
CA TRP A 42 -25.20 16.04 3.39
C TRP A 42 -25.18 15.16 4.64
N ASP A 43 -24.72 13.89 4.54
CA ASP A 43 -24.71 12.99 5.68
C ASP A 43 -23.32 12.35 5.81
N ALA A 44 -22.70 12.44 7.01
CA ALA A 44 -21.39 11.87 7.30
C ALA A 44 -21.43 10.34 7.19
N ASN A 45 -21.28 9.83 5.96
CA ASN A 45 -21.35 8.40 5.69
C ASN A 45 -20.07 7.71 6.14
N GLN A 46 -20.17 6.94 7.22
CA GLN A 46 -19.09 6.17 7.83
C GLN A 46 -18.40 5.23 6.84
N HIS A 47 -19.11 4.74 5.82
CA HIS A 47 -18.58 3.88 4.76
C HIS A 47 -17.60 4.60 3.81
N TRP A 48 -17.69 5.91 3.69
CA TRP A 48 -16.81 6.68 2.83
C TRP A 48 -15.39 6.77 3.40
N GLY A 49 -15.28 7.10 4.67
CA GLY A 49 -13.99 7.17 5.37
C GLY A 49 -13.24 5.84 5.33
N ASP A 50 -13.94 4.73 5.54
CA ASP A 50 -13.35 3.38 5.49
C ASP A 50 -12.86 3.01 4.09
N SER A 51 -13.59 3.37 3.02
CA SER A 51 -13.18 3.08 1.64
C SER A 51 -11.94 3.88 1.20
N ILE A 52 -11.87 5.17 1.57
CA ILE A 52 -10.69 6.01 1.28
C ILE A 52 -9.49 5.55 2.10
N ALA A 53 -9.68 5.13 3.36
CA ALA A 53 -8.62 4.62 4.19
C ALA A 53 -7.97 3.36 3.60
N ASP A 54 -8.79 2.43 3.06
CA ASP A 54 -8.30 1.24 2.38
C ASP A 54 -7.50 1.59 1.12
N GLN A 55 -8.03 2.47 0.27
CA GLN A 55 -7.36 2.93 -0.94
C GLN A 55 -6.03 3.65 -0.63
N ARG A 56 -6.02 4.49 0.40
CA ARG A 56 -4.81 5.16 0.85
C ARG A 56 -3.75 4.16 1.30
N ALA A 57 -4.14 3.11 2.02
CA ALA A 57 -3.23 2.05 2.45
C ALA A 57 -2.61 1.33 1.25
N ASP A 58 -3.41 1.00 0.22
CA ASP A 58 -2.92 0.36 -1.01
C ASP A 58 -1.90 1.25 -1.73
N TYR A 59 -2.16 2.54 -1.86
CA TYR A 59 -1.22 3.47 -2.49
C TYR A 59 0.07 3.68 -1.69
N ILE A 60 0.00 3.77 -0.37
CA ILE A 60 1.19 3.91 0.48
C ILE A 60 2.07 2.67 0.36
N VAL A 61 1.49 1.47 0.46
CA VAL A 61 2.25 0.22 0.33
C VAL A 61 2.83 0.10 -1.08
N GLY A 62 2.06 0.39 -2.12
CA GLY A 62 2.54 0.41 -3.49
C GLY A 62 3.72 1.36 -3.68
N ALA A 63 3.64 2.58 -3.16
CA ALA A 63 4.70 3.58 -3.26
C ALA A 63 5.98 3.16 -2.52
N LEU A 64 5.86 2.58 -1.32
CA LEU A 64 7.00 2.08 -0.55
C LEU A 64 7.70 0.93 -1.29
N LEU A 65 6.94 -0.01 -1.83
CA LEU A 65 7.49 -1.12 -2.61
C LEU A 65 8.19 -0.63 -3.88
N LEU A 66 7.62 0.36 -4.56
CA LEU A 66 8.23 0.95 -5.75
C LEU A 66 9.55 1.65 -5.42
N LEU A 67 9.59 2.41 -4.31
CA LEU A 67 10.81 3.04 -3.85
C LEU A 67 11.91 2.01 -3.55
N LEU A 68 11.55 0.92 -2.85
CA LEU A 68 12.48 -0.17 -2.56
C LEU A 68 12.93 -0.89 -3.84
N ALA A 69 12.05 -1.04 -4.84
CA ALA A 69 12.39 -1.58 -6.15
C ALA A 69 13.47 -0.74 -6.84
N PHE A 70 13.29 0.57 -6.90
CA PHE A 70 14.29 1.47 -7.51
C PHE A 70 15.59 1.50 -6.72
N LEU A 71 15.54 1.49 -5.39
CA LEU A 71 16.75 1.44 -4.56
C LEU A 71 17.55 0.16 -4.80
N SER A 72 16.88 -1.00 -4.88
CA SER A 72 17.57 -2.26 -5.16
C SER A 72 18.20 -2.29 -6.56
N GLN A 73 17.53 -1.74 -7.57
CA GLN A 73 18.07 -1.62 -8.93
C GLN A 73 19.25 -0.64 -8.99
N LEU A 74 19.14 0.49 -8.29
CA LEU A 74 20.24 1.45 -8.18
C LEU A 74 21.47 0.82 -7.52
N LEU A 75 21.29 0.10 -6.41
CA LEU A 75 22.35 -0.64 -5.76
C LEU A 75 22.98 -1.68 -6.68
N ALA A 76 22.16 -2.39 -7.48
CA ALA A 76 22.64 -3.35 -8.45
C ALA A 76 23.58 -2.73 -9.51
N THR A 77 23.31 -1.48 -9.90
CA THR A 77 24.19 -0.75 -10.87
C THR A 77 25.48 -0.24 -10.24
N LEU A 78 25.50 -0.02 -8.93
CA LEU A 78 26.67 0.46 -8.21
C LEU A 78 27.61 -0.67 -7.77
N VAL A 79 27.16 -1.93 -7.78
CA VAL A 79 27.98 -3.08 -7.42
C VAL A 79 29.02 -3.33 -8.52
N PRO A 80 30.34 -3.30 -8.21
CA PRO A 80 31.38 -3.56 -9.19
C PRO A 80 31.24 -4.96 -9.78
N SER A 81 31.47 -5.10 -11.08
CA SER A 81 31.42 -6.36 -11.82
C SER A 81 32.51 -7.38 -11.43
N THR A 82 33.40 -7.00 -10.50
CA THR A 82 34.51 -7.82 -9.99
C THR A 82 34.07 -8.92 -9.00
N PHE A 83 32.80 -8.98 -8.59
CA PHE A 83 32.30 -10.10 -7.84
C PHE A 83 32.15 -11.30 -8.78
N GLU A 84 33.06 -12.27 -8.63
CA GLU A 84 33.07 -13.51 -9.39
C GLU A 84 31.69 -14.20 -9.34
N PRO A 85 31.23 -14.74 -10.48
CA PRO A 85 29.96 -15.47 -10.51
C PRO A 85 30.08 -16.71 -9.64
N SER A 86 29.28 -16.78 -8.59
CA SER A 86 29.04 -18.01 -7.86
C SER A 86 28.61 -19.11 -8.84
N PRO A 87 29.05 -20.38 -8.69
CA PRO A 87 28.62 -21.46 -9.57
C PRO A 87 27.10 -21.47 -9.64
N LEU A 88 26.59 -21.45 -10.87
CA LEU A 88 25.16 -21.42 -11.18
C LEU A 88 24.44 -22.54 -10.42
N GLN A 89 23.61 -22.18 -9.46
CA GLN A 89 22.63 -23.11 -8.90
C GLN A 89 21.75 -23.65 -10.03
N PRO A 90 21.32 -24.91 -9.98
CA PRO A 90 20.41 -25.43 -11.00
C PRO A 90 19.18 -24.54 -11.11
N PHE A 91 18.79 -24.21 -12.34
CA PHE A 91 17.75 -23.23 -12.68
C PHE A 91 16.43 -23.44 -11.90
N GLY A 92 16.09 -24.71 -11.59
CA GLY A 92 14.91 -25.06 -10.80
C GLY A 92 14.96 -24.55 -9.35
N CYS A 93 16.12 -24.56 -8.70
CA CYS A 93 16.27 -24.03 -7.34
C CYS A 93 16.12 -22.51 -7.31
N ALA A 94 16.65 -21.81 -8.32
CA ALA A 94 16.52 -20.36 -8.40
C ALA A 94 15.06 -19.91 -8.58
N ILE A 95 14.27 -20.63 -9.36
CA ILE A 95 12.83 -20.35 -9.52
C ILE A 95 12.08 -20.56 -8.20
N ALA A 96 12.37 -21.64 -7.48
CA ALA A 96 11.73 -21.92 -6.20
C ALA A 96 12.06 -20.85 -5.15
N GLU A 97 13.30 -20.39 -5.09
CA GLU A 97 13.73 -19.31 -4.19
C GLU A 97 13.04 -17.99 -4.51
N ILE A 98 12.94 -17.63 -5.80
CA ILE A 98 12.23 -16.43 -6.24
C ILE A 98 10.74 -16.52 -5.90
N ALA A 99 10.10 -17.64 -6.12
CA ALA A 99 8.69 -17.87 -5.80
C ALA A 99 8.43 -17.78 -4.29
N ALA A 100 9.30 -18.35 -3.47
CA ALA A 100 9.23 -18.26 -2.02
C ALA A 100 9.41 -16.82 -1.53
N ALA A 101 10.38 -16.10 -2.08
CA ALA A 101 10.63 -14.70 -1.76
C ALA A 101 9.44 -13.80 -2.14
N LEU A 102 8.86 -13.99 -3.32
CA LEU A 102 7.65 -13.29 -3.76
C LEU A 102 6.46 -13.57 -2.85
N SER A 103 6.26 -14.84 -2.46
CA SER A 103 5.15 -15.20 -1.57
C SER A 103 5.30 -14.56 -0.21
N LEU A 104 6.49 -14.57 0.36
CA LEU A 104 6.78 -13.92 1.64
C LEU A 104 6.57 -12.39 1.54
N LEU A 105 7.04 -11.78 0.48
CA LEU A 105 6.91 -10.34 0.22
C LEU A 105 5.44 -9.94 0.08
N LEU A 106 4.62 -10.72 -0.61
CA LEU A 106 3.18 -10.51 -0.72
C LEU A 106 2.51 -10.59 0.66
N VAL A 107 2.81 -11.60 1.45
CA VAL A 107 2.25 -11.74 2.80
C VAL A 107 2.62 -10.55 3.68
N CYS A 108 3.89 -10.17 3.72
CA CYS A 108 4.35 -9.00 4.48
C CYS A 108 3.67 -7.71 4.01
N SER A 109 3.50 -7.52 2.70
CA SER A 109 2.85 -6.34 2.13
C SER A 109 1.36 -6.28 2.49
N VAL A 110 0.66 -7.40 2.48
CA VAL A 110 -0.75 -7.48 2.91
C VAL A 110 -0.89 -7.18 4.41
N LEU A 111 0.00 -7.70 5.25
CA LEU A 111 0.00 -7.40 6.68
C LEU A 111 0.26 -5.90 6.94
N LEU A 112 1.23 -5.31 6.26
CA LEU A 112 1.54 -3.89 6.35
C LEU A 112 0.34 -3.03 5.90
N ARG A 113 -0.27 -3.37 4.76
CA ARG A 113 -1.49 -2.73 4.24
C ARG A 113 -2.61 -2.74 5.28
N ASN A 114 -2.89 -3.90 5.87
CA ASN A 114 -3.95 -4.04 6.87
C ASN A 114 -3.65 -3.21 8.13
N GLY A 115 -2.40 -3.13 8.56
CA GLY A 115 -1.96 -2.28 9.66
C GLY A 115 -2.21 -0.79 9.37
N ILE A 116 -1.80 -0.31 8.20
CA ILE A 116 -2.01 1.08 7.76
C ILE A 116 -3.51 1.39 7.63
N ALA A 117 -4.28 0.51 7.01
CA ALA A 117 -5.73 0.69 6.86
C ALA A 117 -6.43 0.80 8.22
N LYS A 118 -6.11 -0.10 9.16
CA LYS A 118 -6.67 -0.07 10.52
C LYS A 118 -6.31 1.23 11.26
N SER A 119 -5.07 1.67 11.19
CA SER A 119 -4.62 2.93 11.79
C SER A 119 -5.35 4.13 11.20
N THR A 120 -5.45 4.21 9.87
CA THR A 120 -6.14 5.31 9.16
C THR A 120 -7.64 5.33 9.49
N LYS A 121 -8.32 4.17 9.54
CA LYS A 121 -9.73 4.07 9.95
C LYS A 121 -9.94 4.57 11.37
N SER A 122 -9.06 4.23 12.30
CA SER A 122 -9.12 4.72 13.68
C SER A 122 -9.00 6.25 13.75
N GLN A 123 -8.05 6.83 13.02
CA GLN A 123 -7.86 8.29 12.95
C GLN A 123 -9.07 9.01 12.34
N VAL A 124 -9.61 8.48 11.24
CA VAL A 124 -10.80 9.05 10.59
C VAL A 124 -12.01 9.06 11.54
N ARG A 125 -12.24 7.96 12.26
CA ARG A 125 -13.34 7.88 13.25
C ARG A 125 -13.17 8.87 14.41
N GLN A 126 -11.95 9.08 14.89
CA GLN A 126 -11.66 10.06 15.94
C GLN A 126 -11.96 11.50 15.45
N ILE A 127 -11.53 11.84 14.22
CA ILE A 127 -11.79 13.14 13.64
C ILE A 127 -13.31 13.35 13.43
N GLN A 128 -14.02 12.35 12.93
CA GLN A 128 -15.47 12.42 12.76
C GLN A 128 -16.20 12.63 14.09
N ALA A 129 -15.82 11.89 15.13
CA ALA A 129 -16.40 12.05 16.46
C ALA A 129 -16.16 13.45 17.03
N ALA A 130 -14.97 14.01 16.82
CA ALA A 130 -14.65 15.37 17.27
C ALA A 130 -15.50 16.44 16.52
N VAL A 131 -15.66 16.29 15.20
CA VAL A 131 -16.49 17.21 14.39
C VAL A 131 -17.96 17.17 14.82
N ILE A 132 -18.51 15.95 15.05
CA ILE A 132 -19.89 15.79 15.51
C ILE A 132 -20.08 16.47 16.88
N ALA A 133 -19.16 16.23 17.83
CA ALA A 133 -19.24 16.86 19.16
C ALA A 133 -19.18 18.40 19.09
N GLU A 134 -18.38 18.96 18.18
CA GLU A 134 -18.31 20.41 17.96
C GLU A 134 -19.61 20.96 17.40
N GLN A 135 -20.22 20.28 16.42
CA GLN A 135 -21.51 20.65 15.85
C GLN A 135 -22.64 20.61 16.89
N GLU A 136 -22.70 19.56 17.71
CA GLU A 136 -23.67 19.44 18.80
C GLU A 136 -23.52 20.58 19.82
N ALA A 137 -22.29 20.94 20.18
CA ALA A 137 -22.02 22.05 21.09
C ALA A 137 -22.45 23.42 20.49
N GLU A 138 -22.28 23.61 19.19
CA GLU A 138 -22.71 24.82 18.51
C GLU A 138 -24.23 24.93 18.42
N ILE A 139 -24.94 23.82 18.13
CA ILE A 139 -26.40 23.77 18.13
C ILE A 139 -26.95 24.05 19.54
N ALA A 140 -26.36 23.48 20.58
CA ALA A 140 -26.76 23.72 21.97
C ALA A 140 -26.61 25.19 22.36
N LYS A 141 -25.53 25.85 21.92
CA LYS A 141 -25.35 27.30 22.15
C LYS A 141 -26.41 28.15 21.46
N ARG A 142 -26.80 27.81 20.22
CA ARG A 142 -27.84 28.52 19.46
C ARG A 142 -29.23 28.33 20.04
N SER A 143 -29.51 27.18 20.67
CA SER A 143 -30.81 26.90 21.28
C SER A 143 -31.01 27.55 22.67
N SER A 144 -29.88 28.01 23.29
CA SER A 144 -29.90 28.66 24.61
C SER A 144 -29.89 30.19 24.55
N SER A 145 -29.75 30.78 23.37
CA SER A 145 -29.82 32.22 23.13
C SER A 145 -31.16 32.60 22.47
#